data_d1004fcd2e92ff8618a91c4cc0fe6cb6
#
_entry.id   d1004fcd2e92ff8618a91c4cc0fe6cb6
#
_cell.length_a   1.000
_cell.length_b   1.000
_cell.length_c   1.000
_cell.angle_alpha   90.00
_cell.angle_beta   90.00
_cell.angle_gamma   90.00
#
_symmetry.space_group_name_H-M   'P 1'
#
loop_
_entity.id
_entity.type
_entity.pdbx_description
1 polymer ?
#
loop_
_entity_poly.entity_id
_entity_poly.type
_entity_poly.pdbx_seq_one_letter_code
_entity_poly.pdbx_strand_id
1 'polypeptide(L)'
;MYSAYATPVNQDQTASSVTVLTEKDFAERNATYVSDVLKTVPGVAMGANGGRGALTSLFLRGAESNHTVVIIDGVKMNPVNGGGFDFGGLSLSNIDRIEVLRGEQSALWGSDAMGGVIYITTKSGLYKDKPVNLDFDIGTGSHGTVDGSATVSGYNQGFYYSLHGDSHHTRGISALSDREFLYKGRNGAQYRPSFLGTERDKFHRDNASARVGFDDGKKGVEFLTSHSSQTMRYDSYFDAKDGMNDYKTRIRDTLYKFSGYLGSDQDLFKHKINLNRFKTDNKDYYGRYTARRDDASYQLDFNFDREGDIKQSLSLLTDYNKSRYLGSEYNHKLKLNEKSVALEYRLLSEEDHSLSISGRTINNSQYGHAFNARLAGAYRLSPNFRLHAALGSASQAPNVAEYFGYSGYSIANFELKSEKSRGGEFGLLTQTSDKRHNLDVTYFARNVKDLISDQIVSCITPTWCTYQAQNMSGTSHIRGVEIAYSGQLNDKLNAYANYTYTAAKDSSGLQLIRRPKHVANGGLAYKITEHWGSDVNISYVGKRVDDNKHRYQMPSYTLVNLGVNYQLSKNLNIYANLNNVFDRKYESTVRYGQDGRNVYVGLKGSF
;
A
#
# COMPACT_ATOMS: atom_id res chain seq x y z
N MET A 1 -12.21 -11.52 -7.66
CA MET A 1 -12.89 -11.55 -6.35
C MET A 1 -12.05 -10.77 -5.36
N TYR A 2 -12.66 -10.03 -4.46
CA TYR A 2 -12.02 -8.91 -3.79
C TYR A 2 -12.22 -8.98 -2.28
N SER A 3 -11.30 -8.39 -1.54
CA SER A 3 -11.18 -8.54 -0.10
C SER A 3 -11.89 -7.45 0.71
N ALA A 4 -12.91 -6.82 0.14
CA ALA A 4 -13.69 -5.78 0.83
C ALA A 4 -14.62 -6.32 1.94
N TYR A 5 -14.86 -7.62 1.95
CA TYR A 5 -15.68 -8.33 2.92
C TYR A 5 -14.89 -9.48 3.54
N ALA A 6 -15.44 -10.10 4.56
CA ALA A 6 -14.84 -11.29 5.18
C ALA A 6 -14.62 -12.44 4.18
N THR A 7 -15.43 -12.52 3.14
CA THR A 7 -15.24 -13.43 2.01
C THR A 7 -15.06 -12.65 0.71
N PRO A 8 -14.29 -13.16 -0.26
CA PRO A 8 -14.17 -12.52 -1.55
C PRO A 8 -15.51 -12.34 -2.26
N VAL A 9 -15.74 -11.18 -2.83
CA VAL A 9 -16.93 -10.83 -3.62
C VAL A 9 -16.52 -10.24 -4.97
N ASN A 10 -17.44 -10.14 -5.91
CA ASN A 10 -17.20 -9.42 -7.15
C ASN A 10 -17.14 -7.91 -6.90
N GLN A 11 -16.37 -7.20 -7.71
CA GLN A 11 -16.23 -5.75 -7.57
C GLN A 11 -17.57 -5.03 -7.70
N ASP A 12 -18.43 -5.47 -8.60
CA ASP A 12 -19.75 -4.89 -8.82
C ASP A 12 -20.69 -5.02 -7.60
N GLN A 13 -20.40 -5.95 -6.69
CA GLN A 13 -21.17 -6.16 -5.46
C GLN A 13 -20.57 -5.46 -4.23
N THR A 14 -19.50 -4.68 -4.41
CA THR A 14 -18.79 -4.02 -3.31
C THR A 14 -19.45 -2.70 -2.97
N ALA A 15 -19.74 -2.47 -1.69
CA ALA A 15 -20.22 -1.20 -1.16
C ALA A 15 -19.09 -0.23 -0.78
N SER A 16 -17.87 -0.73 -0.61
CA SER A 16 -16.69 0.07 -0.27
C SER A 16 -16.04 0.66 -1.51
N SER A 17 -15.42 1.82 -1.38
CA SER A 17 -14.55 2.36 -2.42
C SER A 17 -13.31 1.48 -2.56
N VAL A 18 -13.19 0.77 -3.66
CA VAL A 18 -12.08 -0.11 -3.96
C VAL A 18 -11.57 0.11 -5.37
N THR A 19 -10.25 0.14 -5.51
CA THR A 19 -9.56 0.12 -6.81
C THR A 19 -8.84 -1.20 -6.95
N VAL A 20 -9.04 -1.87 -8.07
CA VAL A 20 -8.37 -3.12 -8.41
C VAL A 20 -7.43 -2.89 -9.58
N LEU A 21 -6.17 -3.25 -9.39
CA LEU A 21 -5.11 -3.12 -10.38
C LEU A 21 -4.62 -4.52 -10.75
N THR A 22 -4.64 -4.83 -12.02
CA THR A 22 -4.19 -6.10 -12.59
C THR A 22 -2.89 -5.93 -13.38
N GLU A 23 -2.32 -7.02 -13.89
CA GLU A 23 -1.12 -6.97 -14.74
C GLU A 23 -1.31 -6.07 -15.96
N LYS A 24 -2.53 -6.03 -16.53
CA LYS A 24 -2.85 -5.11 -17.62
C LYS A 24 -2.68 -3.65 -17.20
N ASP A 25 -3.17 -3.29 -16.03
CA ASP A 25 -3.01 -1.93 -15.48
C ASP A 25 -1.53 -1.61 -15.23
N PHE A 26 -0.75 -2.57 -14.72
CA PHE A 26 0.68 -2.36 -14.51
C PHE A 26 1.40 -2.03 -15.82
N ALA A 27 1.11 -2.78 -16.88
CA ALA A 27 1.70 -2.56 -18.20
C ALA A 27 1.25 -1.23 -18.82
N GLU A 28 -0.04 -0.95 -18.82
CA GLU A 28 -0.61 0.27 -19.41
C GLU A 28 -0.21 1.55 -18.65
N ARG A 29 0.22 1.42 -17.38
CA ARG A 29 0.69 2.54 -16.54
C ARG A 29 2.20 2.61 -16.40
N ASN A 30 2.95 1.86 -17.20
CA ASN A 30 4.42 1.82 -17.19
C ASN A 30 5.02 1.51 -15.82
N ALA A 31 4.34 0.71 -15.02
CA ALA A 31 4.75 0.39 -13.68
C ALA A 31 5.65 -0.87 -13.66
N THR A 32 6.77 -0.80 -12.96
CA THR A 32 7.66 -1.93 -12.67
C THR A 32 7.71 -2.25 -11.18
N TYR A 33 7.35 -1.29 -10.33
CA TYR A 33 7.28 -1.43 -8.88
C TYR A 33 5.88 -1.08 -8.37
N VAL A 34 5.54 -1.61 -7.20
CA VAL A 34 4.24 -1.38 -6.56
C VAL A 34 3.98 0.11 -6.34
N SER A 35 4.98 0.87 -5.93
CA SER A 35 4.85 2.31 -5.75
C SER A 35 4.51 3.06 -7.05
N ASP A 36 4.97 2.58 -8.19
CA ASP A 36 4.69 3.22 -9.49
C ASP A 36 3.21 3.17 -9.84
N VAL A 37 2.55 2.05 -9.55
CA VAL A 37 1.12 1.89 -9.85
C VAL A 37 0.22 2.44 -8.75
N LEU A 38 0.61 2.33 -7.48
CA LEU A 38 -0.19 2.85 -6.36
C LEU A 38 -0.37 4.37 -6.41
N LYS A 39 0.63 5.12 -6.87
CA LYS A 39 0.51 6.58 -7.02
C LYS A 39 -0.56 7.03 -8.03
N THR A 40 -1.02 6.13 -8.89
CA THR A 40 -2.07 6.40 -9.88
C THR A 40 -3.48 6.13 -9.35
N VAL A 41 -3.63 5.65 -8.12
CA VAL A 41 -4.91 5.30 -7.50
C VAL A 41 -5.55 6.54 -6.86
N PRO A 42 -6.88 6.72 -6.98
CA PRO A 42 -7.57 7.79 -6.27
C PRO A 42 -7.33 7.74 -4.76
N GLY A 43 -7.12 8.89 -4.15
CA GLY A 43 -6.91 9.01 -2.70
C GLY A 43 -5.48 8.72 -2.24
N VAL A 44 -4.57 8.33 -3.11
CA VAL A 44 -3.17 8.03 -2.78
C VAL A 44 -2.26 9.24 -3.01
N ALA A 45 -1.49 9.59 -2.00
CA ALA A 45 -0.31 10.45 -2.10
C ALA A 45 0.91 9.67 -1.59
N MET A 46 2.07 9.91 -2.18
CA MET A 46 3.30 9.21 -1.79
C MET A 46 4.45 10.20 -1.55
N GLY A 47 5.31 9.85 -0.59
CA GLY A 47 6.54 10.56 -0.30
C GLY A 47 7.72 9.59 -0.32
N ALA A 48 8.71 9.84 -1.17
CA ALA A 48 9.91 9.02 -1.29
C ALA A 48 11.17 9.79 -0.87
N ASN A 49 12.03 9.13 -0.12
CA ASN A 49 13.27 9.68 0.38
C ASN A 49 14.45 9.44 -0.58
N GLY A 50 14.21 9.48 -1.86
CA GLY A 50 15.22 9.28 -2.89
C GLY A 50 14.73 8.44 -4.06
N GLY A 51 15.66 7.78 -4.73
CA GLY A 51 15.40 6.94 -5.88
C GLY A 51 14.84 5.56 -5.56
N ARG A 52 14.99 4.64 -6.49
CA ARG A 52 14.52 3.26 -6.37
C ARG A 52 15.08 2.58 -5.11
N GLY A 53 14.21 1.96 -4.32
CA GLY A 53 14.55 1.29 -3.06
C GLY A 53 14.58 2.19 -1.84
N ALA A 54 14.60 3.51 -1.99
CA ALA A 54 14.51 4.44 -0.88
C ALA A 54 13.16 4.34 -0.16
N LEU A 55 13.15 4.65 1.13
CA LEU A 55 11.93 4.65 1.95
C LEU A 55 10.82 5.43 1.25
N THR A 56 9.74 4.76 0.97
CA THR A 56 8.58 5.31 0.27
C THR A 56 7.32 5.09 1.09
N SER A 57 6.74 6.19 1.56
CA SER A 57 5.54 6.22 2.40
C SER A 57 4.31 6.52 1.57
N LEU A 58 3.20 5.89 1.93
CA LEU A 58 1.90 6.08 1.28
C LEU A 58 0.93 6.72 2.25
N PHE A 59 0.20 7.72 1.79
CA PHE A 59 -0.85 8.44 2.53
C PHE A 59 -2.18 8.23 1.81
N LEU A 60 -3.05 7.44 2.40
CA LEU A 60 -4.34 7.10 1.81
C LEU A 60 -5.45 7.97 2.40
N ARG A 61 -6.11 8.75 1.54
CA ARG A 61 -7.14 9.73 1.98
C ARG A 61 -6.67 10.62 3.12
N GLY A 62 -5.43 11.13 3.03
CA GLY A 62 -4.83 12.00 4.03
C GLY A 62 -4.44 11.35 5.36
N ALA A 63 -4.58 10.04 5.51
CA ALA A 63 -4.13 9.30 6.68
C ALA A 63 -2.59 9.18 6.73
N GLU A 64 -2.02 8.98 7.91
CA GLU A 64 -0.59 8.68 8.07
C GLU A 64 -0.22 7.35 7.40
N SER A 65 1.06 7.16 7.08
CA SER A 65 1.49 5.95 6.39
C SER A 65 1.30 4.67 7.21
N ASN A 66 1.38 4.75 8.54
CA ASN A 66 1.09 3.63 9.43
C ASN A 66 -0.40 3.38 9.68
N HIS A 67 -1.28 4.23 9.15
CA HIS A 67 -2.73 4.08 9.20
C HIS A 67 -3.31 3.23 8.04
N THR A 68 -2.45 2.63 7.23
CA THR A 68 -2.85 1.75 6.13
C THR A 68 -2.28 0.36 6.37
N VAL A 69 -3.15 -0.64 6.41
CA VAL A 69 -2.74 -2.03 6.50
C VAL A 69 -2.31 -2.54 5.12
N VAL A 70 -1.18 -3.20 5.06
CA VAL A 70 -0.68 -3.88 3.86
C VAL A 70 -0.72 -5.38 4.09
N ILE A 71 -1.41 -6.09 3.21
CA ILE A 71 -1.58 -7.54 3.27
C ILE A 71 -1.03 -8.13 1.98
N ILE A 72 -0.20 -9.16 2.10
CA ILE A 72 0.29 -9.94 0.97
C ILE A 72 -0.12 -11.40 1.22
N ASP A 73 -0.91 -11.96 0.32
CA ASP A 73 -1.43 -13.33 0.40
C ASP A 73 -2.07 -13.67 1.75
N GLY A 74 -2.82 -12.74 2.32
CA GLY A 74 -3.51 -12.91 3.60
C GLY A 74 -2.63 -12.68 4.84
N VAL A 75 -1.39 -12.24 4.68
CA VAL A 75 -0.46 -11.95 5.79
C VAL A 75 -0.28 -10.45 5.94
N LYS A 76 -0.47 -9.93 7.13
CA LYS A 76 -0.18 -8.54 7.46
C LYS A 76 1.33 -8.27 7.39
N MET A 77 1.73 -7.33 6.55
CA MET A 77 3.13 -7.01 6.27
C MET A 77 3.60 -5.70 6.91
N ASN A 78 2.74 -4.99 7.61
CA ASN A 78 3.14 -3.78 8.33
C ASN A 78 4.28 -4.12 9.31
N PRO A 79 5.29 -3.26 9.45
CA PRO A 79 6.39 -3.50 10.38
C PRO A 79 5.92 -3.73 11.82
N VAL A 80 6.54 -4.67 12.51
CA VAL A 80 6.20 -5.00 13.92
C VAL A 80 6.42 -3.82 14.85
N ASN A 81 7.31 -2.90 14.49
CA ASN A 81 7.52 -1.64 15.24
C ASN A 81 6.35 -0.64 15.14
N GLY A 82 5.29 -0.95 14.36
CA GLY A 82 4.13 -0.10 14.19
C GLY A 82 4.31 1.08 13.21
N GLY A 83 5.43 1.13 12.50
CA GLY A 83 5.67 2.10 11.43
C GLY A 83 4.87 1.82 10.17
N GLY A 84 4.92 2.74 9.21
CA GLY A 84 4.33 2.55 7.88
C GLY A 84 5.09 1.50 7.07
N PHE A 85 4.38 0.84 6.15
CA PHE A 85 5.00 -0.08 5.21
C PHE A 85 5.86 0.69 4.20
N ASP A 86 7.05 0.19 3.91
CA ASP A 86 7.95 0.76 2.90
C ASP A 86 7.70 0.14 1.53
N PHE A 87 7.19 0.96 0.60
CA PHE A 87 6.90 0.54 -0.79
C PHE A 87 8.09 0.70 -1.74
N GLY A 88 9.23 1.20 -1.27
CA GLY A 88 10.33 1.62 -2.13
C GLY A 88 11.02 0.50 -2.93
N GLY A 89 11.04 -0.69 -2.39
CA GLY A 89 11.75 -1.82 -2.97
C GLY A 89 10.86 -2.97 -3.46
N LEU A 90 9.55 -2.85 -3.42
CA LEU A 90 8.62 -3.92 -3.79
C LEU A 90 8.34 -3.90 -5.30
N SER A 91 8.83 -4.93 -6.00
CA SER A 91 8.61 -5.13 -7.44
C SER A 91 7.22 -5.70 -7.73
N LEU A 92 6.72 -5.45 -8.94
CA LEU A 92 5.48 -6.05 -9.47
C LEU A 92 5.69 -7.45 -10.07
N SER A 93 6.91 -7.97 -10.10
CA SER A 93 7.28 -9.16 -10.87
C SER A 93 6.52 -10.44 -10.53
N ASN A 94 6.04 -10.59 -9.30
CA ASN A 94 5.27 -11.77 -8.86
C ASN A 94 3.86 -11.41 -8.41
N ILE A 95 3.36 -10.26 -8.79
CA ILE A 95 2.06 -9.78 -8.33
C ILE A 95 1.01 -10.01 -9.41
N ASP A 96 -0.07 -10.68 -9.01
CA ASP A 96 -1.23 -10.93 -9.85
C ASP A 96 -2.17 -9.72 -9.86
N ARG A 97 -2.47 -9.18 -8.66
CA ARG A 97 -3.32 -7.99 -8.52
C ARG A 97 -3.06 -7.26 -7.21
N ILE A 98 -3.46 -6.00 -7.20
CA ILE A 98 -3.47 -5.13 -6.03
C ILE A 98 -4.89 -4.58 -5.85
N GLU A 99 -5.43 -4.72 -4.65
CA GLU A 99 -6.70 -4.12 -4.24
C GLU A 99 -6.42 -2.99 -3.25
N VAL A 100 -6.97 -1.81 -3.49
CA VAL A 100 -6.87 -0.67 -2.58
C VAL A 100 -8.25 -0.35 -2.04
N LEU A 101 -8.51 -0.77 -0.80
CA LEU A 101 -9.73 -0.47 -0.07
C LEU A 101 -9.52 0.82 0.71
N ARG A 102 -10.39 1.80 0.49
CA ARG A 102 -10.29 3.12 1.11
C ARG A 102 -11.30 3.30 2.25
N GLY A 103 -10.90 4.05 3.26
CA GLY A 103 -11.70 4.34 4.44
C GLY A 103 -11.39 3.44 5.63
N GLU A 104 -12.13 3.61 6.70
CA GLU A 104 -11.96 2.88 7.96
C GLU A 104 -12.33 1.39 7.78
N GLN A 105 -11.33 0.51 7.90
CA GLN A 105 -11.47 -0.93 7.67
C GLN A 105 -11.13 -1.78 8.90
N SER A 106 -10.98 -1.17 10.08
CA SER A 106 -10.56 -1.91 11.28
C SER A 106 -11.56 -2.96 11.76
N ALA A 107 -12.83 -2.84 11.41
CA ALA A 107 -13.84 -3.84 11.77
C ALA A 107 -13.57 -5.21 11.15
N LEU A 108 -13.05 -5.28 9.93
CA LEU A 108 -12.69 -6.55 9.28
C LEU A 108 -11.19 -6.85 9.33
N TRP A 109 -10.33 -5.83 9.22
CA TRP A 109 -8.89 -5.98 9.04
C TRP A 109 -8.06 -5.71 10.29
N GLY A 110 -8.73 -5.39 11.41
CA GLY A 110 -8.07 -5.16 12.69
C GLY A 110 -7.50 -3.75 12.86
N SER A 111 -6.66 -3.58 13.86
CA SER A 111 -5.95 -2.31 14.10
C SER A 111 -5.09 -1.91 12.91
N ASP A 112 -4.79 -0.62 12.80
CA ASP A 112 -3.96 0.03 11.77
C ASP A 112 -4.67 0.29 10.43
N ALA A 113 -5.92 -0.13 10.24
CA ALA A 113 -6.69 0.08 9.02
C ALA A 113 -7.57 1.36 9.08
N MET A 114 -6.97 2.48 9.49
CA MET A 114 -7.64 3.77 9.63
C MET A 114 -7.82 4.46 8.28
N GLY A 115 -6.81 4.46 7.42
CA GLY A 115 -6.85 4.99 6.06
C GLY A 115 -7.43 4.01 5.06
N GLY A 116 -7.18 2.74 5.25
CA GLY A 116 -7.63 1.67 4.39
C GLY A 116 -6.73 0.45 4.43
N VAL A 117 -6.87 -0.38 3.41
CA VAL A 117 -6.13 -1.63 3.21
C VAL A 117 -5.59 -1.71 1.80
N ILE A 118 -4.34 -2.08 1.67
CA ILE A 118 -3.74 -2.49 0.40
C ILE A 118 -3.56 -4.00 0.45
N TYR A 119 -4.32 -4.71 -0.37
CA TYR A 119 -4.29 -6.16 -0.45
C TYR A 119 -3.60 -6.60 -1.74
N ILE A 120 -2.47 -7.27 -1.60
CA ILE A 120 -1.63 -7.75 -2.70
C ILE A 120 -1.77 -9.26 -2.79
N THR A 121 -2.09 -9.76 -3.98
CA THR A 121 -2.14 -11.18 -4.28
C THR A 121 -0.99 -11.53 -5.23
N THR A 122 -0.16 -12.49 -4.86
CA THR A 122 0.89 -13.00 -5.72
C THR A 122 0.39 -14.14 -6.61
N LYS A 123 1.12 -14.43 -7.68
CA LYS A 123 0.81 -15.53 -8.60
C LYS A 123 0.94 -16.87 -7.89
N SER A 124 -0.08 -17.72 -8.00
CA SER A 124 -0.16 -18.96 -7.21
C SER A 124 0.03 -20.25 -7.98
N GLY A 125 -0.15 -20.23 -9.27
CA GLY A 125 -0.22 -21.46 -10.08
C GLY A 125 -1.56 -22.19 -10.04
N LEU A 126 -2.46 -21.84 -9.10
CA LEU A 126 -3.78 -22.45 -9.00
C LEU A 126 -4.59 -22.20 -10.28
N TYR A 127 -5.19 -23.25 -10.81
CA TYR A 127 -5.95 -23.27 -12.08
C TYR A 127 -5.18 -22.86 -13.32
N LYS A 128 -3.85 -22.99 -13.31
CA LYS A 128 -3.04 -22.89 -14.54
C LYS A 128 -3.38 -24.00 -15.53
N ASP A 129 -3.29 -23.69 -16.83
CA ASP A 129 -3.71 -24.61 -17.91
C ASP A 129 -2.82 -25.86 -18.03
N LYS A 130 -1.59 -25.78 -17.56
CA LYS A 130 -0.58 -26.83 -17.71
C LYS A 130 -0.01 -27.25 -16.37
N PRO A 131 0.47 -28.50 -16.26
CA PRO A 131 1.25 -28.94 -15.11
C PRO A 131 2.58 -28.20 -14.92
N VAL A 132 3.12 -27.63 -15.98
CA VAL A 132 4.36 -26.82 -15.95
C VAL A 132 4.17 -25.57 -16.82
N ASN A 133 4.32 -24.41 -16.21
CA ASN A 133 4.32 -23.10 -16.85
C ASN A 133 5.59 -22.36 -16.43
N LEU A 134 6.16 -21.58 -17.34
CA LEU A 134 7.30 -20.71 -17.08
C LEU A 134 6.94 -19.28 -17.43
N ASP A 135 7.01 -18.39 -16.44
CA ASP A 135 6.89 -16.95 -16.63
C ASP A 135 8.22 -16.30 -16.28
N PHE A 136 8.71 -15.37 -17.10
CA PHE A 136 9.89 -14.59 -16.78
C PHE A 136 9.76 -13.13 -17.24
N ASP A 137 10.49 -12.25 -16.58
CA ASP A 137 10.63 -10.85 -16.93
C ASP A 137 12.06 -10.40 -16.66
N ILE A 138 12.76 -9.94 -17.67
CA ILE A 138 14.12 -9.42 -17.58
C ILE A 138 14.16 -8.02 -18.17
N GLY A 139 14.87 -7.11 -17.52
CA GLY A 139 14.94 -5.75 -17.99
C GLY A 139 16.19 -5.01 -17.54
N THR A 140 16.47 -3.94 -18.24
CA THR A 140 17.59 -3.03 -17.95
C THR A 140 17.17 -1.59 -18.20
N GLY A 141 17.80 -0.68 -17.52
CA GLY A 141 17.45 0.74 -17.64
C GLY A 141 18.52 1.69 -17.17
N SER A 142 18.14 2.94 -17.10
CA SER A 142 18.99 4.04 -16.60
C SER A 142 19.58 3.71 -15.23
N HIS A 143 20.67 4.37 -14.89
CA HIS A 143 21.41 4.20 -13.61
C HIS A 143 21.97 2.78 -13.38
N GLY A 144 22.23 2.04 -14.45
CA GLY A 144 22.71 0.67 -14.36
C GLY A 144 21.68 -0.27 -13.70
N THR A 145 20.41 -0.02 -13.95
CA THR A 145 19.32 -0.88 -13.48
C THR A 145 19.32 -2.20 -14.24
N VAL A 146 19.24 -3.30 -13.50
CA VAL A 146 19.10 -4.66 -14.03
C VAL A 146 18.12 -5.40 -13.15
N ASP A 147 17.05 -5.90 -13.75
CA ASP A 147 16.00 -6.66 -13.09
C ASP A 147 15.82 -8.01 -13.78
N GLY A 148 15.56 -9.04 -13.00
CA GLY A 148 15.23 -10.36 -13.51
C GLY A 148 14.28 -11.09 -12.57
N SER A 149 13.30 -11.78 -13.13
CA SER A 149 12.39 -12.65 -12.40
C SER A 149 12.01 -13.86 -13.20
N ALA A 150 11.76 -14.97 -12.51
CA ALA A 150 11.25 -16.19 -13.11
C ALA A 150 10.32 -16.91 -12.13
N THR A 151 9.26 -17.48 -12.68
CA THR A 151 8.30 -18.28 -11.94
C THR A 151 8.01 -19.57 -12.70
N VAL A 152 8.19 -20.70 -12.03
CA VAL A 152 7.71 -22.01 -12.51
C VAL A 152 6.49 -22.38 -11.69
N SER A 153 5.39 -22.66 -12.35
CA SER A 153 4.13 -22.96 -11.68
C SER A 153 3.34 -24.02 -12.43
N GLY A 154 2.43 -24.68 -11.77
CA GLY A 154 1.59 -25.69 -12.39
C GLY A 154 0.38 -26.08 -11.58
N TYR A 155 -0.56 -26.71 -12.26
CA TYR A 155 -1.79 -27.25 -11.71
C TYR A 155 -2.13 -28.59 -12.34
N ASN A 156 -2.48 -29.55 -11.53
CA ASN A 156 -2.98 -30.84 -12.00
C ASN A 156 -3.88 -31.48 -10.94
N GLN A 157 -5.16 -31.73 -11.30
CA GLN A 157 -6.15 -32.44 -10.46
C GLN A 157 -6.23 -31.92 -9.01
N GLY A 158 -6.29 -30.61 -8.86
CA GLY A 158 -6.36 -29.94 -7.55
C GLY A 158 -5.00 -29.59 -6.94
N PHE A 159 -3.92 -30.30 -7.29
CA PHE A 159 -2.57 -29.98 -6.82
C PHE A 159 -1.97 -28.83 -7.61
N TYR A 160 -1.38 -27.87 -6.92
CA TYR A 160 -0.72 -26.74 -7.55
C TYR A 160 0.57 -26.38 -6.82
N TYR A 161 1.46 -25.71 -7.54
CA TYR A 161 2.71 -25.21 -7.01
C TYR A 161 3.11 -23.92 -7.74
N SER A 162 3.94 -23.14 -7.09
CA SER A 162 4.61 -21.99 -7.67
C SER A 162 5.96 -21.79 -7.01
N LEU A 163 7.02 -21.76 -7.82
CA LEU A 163 8.38 -21.44 -7.40
C LEU A 163 8.80 -20.16 -8.09
N HIS A 164 9.14 -19.15 -7.31
CA HIS A 164 9.48 -17.82 -7.82
C HIS A 164 10.83 -17.36 -7.30
N GLY A 165 11.60 -16.68 -8.14
CA GLY A 165 12.80 -15.96 -7.78
C GLY A 165 12.91 -14.67 -8.56
N ASP A 166 13.35 -13.61 -7.90
CA ASP A 166 13.65 -12.32 -8.54
C ASP A 166 14.87 -11.64 -7.92
N SER A 167 15.54 -10.83 -8.75
CA SER A 167 16.69 -10.02 -8.36
C SER A 167 16.61 -8.66 -9.02
N HIS A 168 16.81 -7.62 -8.24
CA HIS A 168 16.71 -6.23 -8.65
C HIS A 168 17.97 -5.48 -8.22
N HIS A 169 18.60 -4.78 -9.15
CA HIS A 169 19.79 -3.99 -8.88
C HIS A 169 19.73 -2.64 -9.60
N THR A 170 20.14 -1.59 -8.92
CA THR A 170 20.40 -0.29 -9.53
C THR A 170 21.55 0.40 -8.80
N ARG A 171 22.35 1.16 -9.54
CA ARG A 171 23.31 2.08 -8.94
C ARG A 171 22.62 3.30 -8.32
N GLY A 172 21.39 3.57 -8.71
CA GLY A 172 20.57 4.63 -8.16
C GLY A 172 21.03 6.04 -8.54
N ILE A 173 20.44 6.99 -7.85
CA ILE A 173 20.74 8.43 -7.91
C ILE A 173 21.22 8.87 -6.54
N SER A 174 21.88 10.05 -6.44
CA SER A 174 22.06 10.70 -5.15
C SER A 174 20.74 11.36 -4.71
N ALA A 175 20.26 11.05 -3.53
CA ALA A 175 19.02 11.64 -3.01
C ALA A 175 19.22 13.09 -2.59
N LEU A 176 20.36 13.43 -1.96
CA LEU A 176 20.74 14.82 -1.66
C LEU A 176 21.34 15.49 -2.91
N SER A 177 20.55 15.67 -3.93
CA SER A 177 21.02 16.24 -5.20
C SER A 177 21.22 17.75 -5.11
N ASP A 178 22.02 18.27 -6.05
CA ASP A 178 22.38 19.69 -6.28
C ASP A 178 21.21 20.59 -6.72
N ARG A 179 20.01 20.26 -6.29
CA ARG A 179 18.82 20.98 -6.76
C ARG A 179 18.72 22.33 -6.06
N GLU A 180 18.73 23.37 -6.85
CA GLU A 180 18.50 24.74 -6.41
C GLU A 180 17.02 24.98 -6.05
N PHE A 181 16.44 24.16 -5.17
CA PHE A 181 15.12 24.46 -4.65
C PHE A 181 15.24 25.31 -3.39
N LEU A 182 14.84 26.54 -3.52
CA LEU A 182 14.65 27.40 -2.36
C LEU A 182 13.22 27.24 -1.86
N TYR A 183 13.03 26.49 -0.77
CA TYR A 183 11.74 26.40 -0.13
C TYR A 183 11.59 27.47 0.94
N LYS A 184 10.48 28.19 0.90
CA LYS A 184 10.09 29.13 1.95
C LYS A 184 9.34 28.38 3.05
N GLY A 185 9.78 28.51 4.26
CA GLY A 185 9.15 27.95 5.45
C GLY A 185 8.49 29.01 6.33
N ARG A 186 7.94 28.58 7.45
CA ARG A 186 7.34 29.42 8.49
C ARG A 186 8.42 30.30 9.13
N ASN A 187 8.05 31.53 9.52
CA ASN A 187 8.94 32.50 10.18
C ASN A 187 10.20 32.87 9.37
N GLY A 188 10.10 32.88 8.05
CA GLY A 188 11.21 33.23 7.19
C GLY A 188 12.28 32.15 7.04
N ALA A 189 12.03 30.93 7.56
CA ALA A 189 12.90 29.79 7.33
C ALA A 189 13.06 29.53 5.84
N GLN A 190 14.28 29.33 5.41
CA GLN A 190 14.61 28.99 4.02
C GLN A 190 15.42 27.70 4.02
N TYR A 191 14.97 26.74 3.22
CA TYR A 191 15.77 25.57 2.93
C TYR A 191 16.56 25.79 1.65
N ARG A 192 17.86 25.70 1.78
CA ARG A 192 18.79 25.58 0.66
C ARG A 192 19.53 24.27 0.81
N PRO A 193 19.59 23.43 -0.22
CA PRO A 193 20.51 22.30 -0.21
C PRO A 193 21.92 22.88 -0.03
N SER A 194 22.59 22.52 1.07
CA SER A 194 23.93 23.05 1.36
C SER A 194 25.05 22.17 0.82
N PHE A 195 24.73 21.02 0.27
CA PHE A 195 25.69 20.02 -0.18
C PHE A 195 25.23 19.29 -1.41
N LEU A 196 26.20 19.05 -2.30
CA LEU A 196 26.07 18.24 -3.49
C LEU A 196 26.36 16.79 -3.11
N GLY A 197 25.33 15.93 -3.17
CA GLY A 197 25.51 14.49 -3.15
C GLY A 197 26.17 14.04 -4.45
N THR A 198 27.34 13.47 -4.37
CA THR A 198 28.06 12.92 -5.53
C THR A 198 28.01 11.41 -5.59
N GLU A 199 27.75 10.75 -4.45
CA GLU A 199 27.57 9.31 -4.40
C GLU A 199 26.17 8.92 -4.88
N ARG A 200 26.04 7.64 -5.20
CA ARG A 200 24.79 7.06 -5.65
C ARG A 200 24.23 6.10 -4.61
N ASP A 201 22.95 6.25 -4.32
CA ASP A 201 22.20 5.40 -3.41
C ASP A 201 21.87 4.08 -4.07
N LYS A 202 22.79 3.12 -3.95
CA LYS A 202 22.65 1.79 -4.55
C LYS A 202 21.54 1.00 -3.86
N PHE A 203 20.76 0.32 -4.65
CA PHE A 203 19.74 -0.62 -4.20
C PHE A 203 19.95 -2.01 -4.80
N HIS A 204 19.79 -3.03 -3.98
CA HIS A 204 19.79 -4.42 -4.41
C HIS A 204 18.79 -5.22 -3.57
N ARG A 205 18.00 -6.04 -4.22
CA ARG A 205 17.05 -6.94 -3.57
C ARG A 205 16.96 -8.27 -4.31
N ASP A 206 17.03 -9.34 -3.53
CA ASP A 206 16.76 -10.70 -3.97
C ASP A 206 15.55 -11.24 -3.21
N ASN A 207 14.68 -11.94 -3.90
CA ASN A 207 13.51 -12.59 -3.32
C ASN A 207 13.36 -14.00 -3.89
N ALA A 208 12.98 -14.94 -3.03
CA ALA A 208 12.60 -16.29 -3.42
C ALA A 208 11.35 -16.71 -2.65
N SER A 209 10.43 -17.36 -3.32
CA SER A 209 9.22 -17.89 -2.72
C SER A 209 8.83 -19.25 -3.27
N ALA A 210 8.20 -20.06 -2.45
CA ALA A 210 7.68 -21.36 -2.82
C ALA A 210 6.27 -21.54 -2.24
N ARG A 211 5.37 -22.03 -3.08
CA ARG A 211 3.98 -22.30 -2.72
C ARG A 211 3.63 -23.70 -3.22
N VAL A 212 2.98 -24.47 -2.37
CA VAL A 212 2.40 -25.77 -2.73
C VAL A 212 1.04 -25.89 -2.08
N GLY A 213 0.09 -26.47 -2.77
CA GLY A 213 -1.25 -26.61 -2.25
C GLY A 213 -2.10 -27.62 -3.00
N PHE A 214 -3.27 -27.82 -2.44
CA PHE A 214 -4.36 -28.58 -3.04
C PHE A 214 -5.65 -27.80 -2.88
N ASP A 215 -6.42 -27.71 -3.94
CA ASP A 215 -7.72 -27.03 -3.96
C ASP A 215 -8.65 -27.70 -4.97
N ASP A 216 -9.77 -28.22 -4.51
CA ASP A 216 -10.81 -28.84 -5.34
C ASP A 216 -12.12 -28.03 -5.40
N GLY A 217 -12.09 -26.80 -4.86
CA GLY A 217 -13.26 -25.90 -4.78
C GLY A 217 -14.15 -26.14 -3.57
N LYS A 218 -14.01 -27.26 -2.85
CA LYS A 218 -14.74 -27.59 -1.62
C LYS A 218 -13.85 -27.64 -0.39
N LYS A 219 -12.60 -27.93 -0.58
CA LYS A 219 -11.55 -27.94 0.46
C LYS A 219 -10.23 -27.57 -0.17
N GLY A 220 -9.39 -26.98 0.61
CA GLY A 220 -8.05 -26.60 0.19
C GLY A 220 -7.09 -26.51 1.36
N VAL A 221 -5.81 -26.74 1.05
CA VAL A 221 -4.69 -26.51 1.95
C VAL A 221 -3.55 -25.90 1.15
N GLU A 222 -2.82 -24.98 1.77
CA GLU A 222 -1.69 -24.31 1.13
C GLU A 222 -0.57 -24.09 2.14
N PHE A 223 0.65 -24.32 1.70
CA PHE A 223 1.85 -23.86 2.37
C PHE A 223 2.59 -22.89 1.48
N LEU A 224 2.96 -21.74 2.04
CA LEU A 224 3.72 -20.68 1.39
C LEU A 224 4.92 -20.32 2.26
N THR A 225 6.08 -20.19 1.64
CA THR A 225 7.26 -19.60 2.27
C THR A 225 7.91 -18.59 1.33
N SER A 226 8.44 -17.52 1.89
CA SER A 226 9.22 -16.53 1.15
C SER A 226 10.38 -16.03 1.97
N HIS A 227 11.45 -15.68 1.27
CA HIS A 227 12.63 -15.05 1.84
C HIS A 227 13.07 -13.91 0.94
N SER A 228 13.31 -12.74 1.52
CA SER A 228 13.87 -11.59 0.81
C SER A 228 15.07 -11.02 1.55
N SER A 229 16.03 -10.53 0.78
CA SER A 229 17.22 -9.82 1.28
C SER A 229 17.38 -8.55 0.48
N GLN A 230 17.38 -7.42 1.18
CA GLN A 230 17.46 -6.10 0.59
C GLN A 230 18.63 -5.33 1.19
N THR A 231 19.35 -4.61 0.34
CA THR A 231 20.37 -3.64 0.76
C THR A 231 20.09 -2.31 0.06
N MET A 232 20.04 -1.23 0.83
CA MET A 232 19.83 0.12 0.35
C MET A 232 20.86 1.05 0.96
N ARG A 233 21.53 1.87 0.14
CA ARG A 233 22.26 3.05 0.61
C ARG A 233 21.32 4.24 0.64
N TYR A 234 21.54 5.14 1.58
CA TYR A 234 20.70 6.32 1.75
C TYR A 234 21.51 7.49 2.30
N ASP A 235 21.01 8.71 2.10
CA ASP A 235 21.57 9.91 2.66
C ASP A 235 20.94 10.24 4.01
N SER A 236 21.78 10.63 4.98
CA SER A 236 21.29 11.08 6.28
C SER A 236 20.81 12.52 6.22
N TYR A 237 19.68 12.77 6.85
CA TYR A 237 19.16 14.12 7.02
C TYR A 237 20.09 15.07 7.79
N PHE A 238 20.92 14.54 8.69
CA PHE A 238 21.76 15.31 9.60
C PHE A 238 23.22 15.40 9.18
N ASP A 239 23.66 14.54 8.30
CA ASP A 239 25.05 14.52 7.87
C ASP A 239 25.19 15.17 6.49
N ALA A 240 25.81 16.33 6.54
CA ALA A 240 25.97 17.20 5.39
C ALA A 240 27.22 16.89 4.57
N LYS A 241 28.00 15.90 4.96
CA LYS A 241 29.26 15.53 4.30
C LYS A 241 29.08 14.22 3.56
N ASP A 242 28.87 14.35 2.28
CA ASP A 242 28.87 13.24 1.34
C ASP A 242 30.10 12.35 1.47
N GLY A 243 29.86 11.04 1.41
CA GLY A 243 30.92 10.03 1.33
C GLY A 243 31.73 9.80 2.61
N MET A 244 31.41 10.46 3.71
CA MET A 244 32.11 10.21 4.97
C MET A 244 31.54 9.07 5.80
N ASN A 245 30.23 8.77 5.64
CA ASN A 245 29.57 7.70 6.36
C ASN A 245 28.84 6.77 5.39
N ASP A 246 29.03 5.46 5.53
CA ASP A 246 28.34 4.44 4.73
C ASP A 246 26.93 4.18 5.32
N TYR A 247 26.01 5.12 5.08
CA TYR A 247 24.63 4.96 5.46
C TYR A 247 24.00 3.85 4.62
N LYS A 248 23.70 2.74 5.27
CA LYS A 248 23.24 1.53 4.62
C LYS A 248 22.26 0.78 5.49
N THR A 249 21.16 0.41 4.91
CA THR A 249 20.18 -0.48 5.52
C THR A 249 20.23 -1.86 4.85
N ARG A 250 20.22 -2.90 5.68
CA ARG A 250 20.03 -4.30 5.25
C ARG A 250 18.80 -4.84 5.93
N ILE A 251 17.88 -5.38 5.14
CA ILE A 251 16.64 -5.98 5.62
C ILE A 251 16.57 -7.41 5.11
N ARG A 252 16.30 -8.35 6.00
CA ARG A 252 16.03 -9.75 5.67
C ARG A 252 14.68 -10.12 6.25
N ASP A 253 13.77 -10.53 5.38
CA ASP A 253 12.42 -10.93 5.75
C ASP A 253 12.21 -12.39 5.42
N THR A 254 11.54 -13.10 6.31
CA THR A 254 11.17 -14.51 6.11
C THR A 254 9.74 -14.71 6.54
N LEU A 255 8.95 -15.34 5.67
CA LEU A 255 7.55 -15.65 5.89
C LEU A 255 7.34 -17.16 5.77
N TYR A 256 6.55 -17.70 6.70
CA TYR A 256 5.94 -19.03 6.61
C TYR A 256 4.44 -18.89 6.81
N LYS A 257 3.66 -19.50 5.95
CA LYS A 257 2.20 -19.49 6.04
C LYS A 257 1.66 -20.88 5.77
N PHE A 258 0.75 -21.31 6.61
CA PHE A 258 -0.12 -22.46 6.38
C PHE A 258 -1.57 -21.98 6.41
N SER A 259 -2.35 -22.35 5.41
CA SER A 259 -3.77 -22.04 5.37
C SER A 259 -4.58 -23.21 4.86
N GLY A 260 -5.83 -23.28 5.28
CA GLY A 260 -6.76 -24.29 4.82
C GLY A 260 -8.19 -23.82 4.90
N TYR A 261 -9.05 -24.43 4.12
CA TYR A 261 -10.48 -24.21 4.18
C TYR A 261 -11.25 -25.50 3.94
N LEU A 262 -12.46 -25.55 4.47
CA LEU A 262 -13.42 -26.62 4.27
C LEU A 262 -14.80 -26.02 4.04
N GLY A 263 -15.47 -26.44 2.98
CA GLY A 263 -16.74 -25.91 2.52
C GLY A 263 -16.60 -24.86 1.43
N SER A 264 -17.67 -24.62 0.71
CA SER A 264 -17.79 -23.60 -0.34
C SER A 264 -18.80 -22.52 0.05
N ASP A 265 -18.93 -21.48 -0.74
CA ASP A 265 -19.93 -20.43 -0.53
C ASP A 265 -21.37 -20.95 -0.78
N GLN A 266 -21.51 -22.15 -1.36
CA GLN A 266 -22.78 -22.86 -1.53
C GLN A 266 -23.12 -23.80 -0.36
N ASP A 267 -22.17 -24.02 0.55
CA ASP A 267 -22.41 -24.82 1.74
C ASP A 267 -22.91 -23.94 2.89
N LEU A 268 -23.68 -24.56 3.81
CA LEU A 268 -24.22 -23.86 4.97
C LEU A 268 -23.10 -23.27 5.84
N PHE A 269 -22.01 -24.01 5.98
CA PHE A 269 -20.83 -23.60 6.74
C PHE A 269 -19.57 -23.70 5.89
N LYS A 270 -18.74 -22.67 5.96
CA LYS A 270 -17.39 -22.67 5.42
C LYS A 270 -16.41 -22.31 6.52
N HIS A 271 -15.39 -23.13 6.67
CA HIS A 271 -14.34 -22.95 7.67
C HIS A 271 -13.04 -22.51 7.00
N LYS A 272 -12.32 -21.59 7.60
CA LYS A 272 -11.00 -21.15 7.14
C LYS A 272 -10.05 -21.05 8.32
N ILE A 273 -8.82 -21.51 8.16
CA ILE A 273 -7.73 -21.34 9.11
C ILE A 273 -6.55 -20.69 8.41
N ASN A 274 -5.81 -19.87 9.15
CA ASN A 274 -4.56 -19.28 8.70
C ASN A 274 -3.59 -19.24 9.87
N LEU A 275 -2.40 -19.79 9.67
CA LEU A 275 -1.29 -19.74 10.60
C LEU A 275 -0.10 -19.16 9.86
N ASN A 276 0.50 -18.10 10.38
CA ASN A 276 1.68 -17.54 9.74
C ASN A 276 2.71 -17.03 10.75
N ARG A 277 3.94 -16.97 10.29
CA ARG A 277 5.07 -16.40 11.01
C ARG A 277 5.86 -15.51 10.08
N PHE A 278 5.96 -14.26 10.45
CA PHE A 278 6.81 -13.29 9.78
C PHE A 278 7.97 -12.90 10.68
N LYS A 279 9.19 -12.94 10.14
CA LYS A 279 10.42 -12.51 10.82
C LYS A 279 11.10 -11.46 9.98
N THR A 280 11.62 -10.42 10.62
CA THR A 280 12.49 -9.43 10.00
C THR A 280 13.76 -9.22 10.81
N ASP A 281 14.87 -9.03 10.12
CA ASP A 281 16.15 -8.61 10.66
C ASP A 281 16.59 -7.37 9.88
N ASN A 282 16.55 -6.23 10.55
CA ASN A 282 16.90 -4.94 9.97
C ASN A 282 18.16 -4.41 10.67
N LYS A 283 19.18 -4.11 9.88
CA LYS A 283 20.42 -3.50 10.33
C LYS A 283 20.69 -2.26 9.50
N ASP A 284 20.82 -1.13 10.16
CA ASP A 284 21.22 0.12 9.55
C ASP A 284 22.48 0.72 10.22
N TYR A 285 22.83 1.94 9.83
CA TYR A 285 23.96 2.66 10.40
C TYR A 285 23.79 2.90 11.91
N TYR A 286 22.58 3.19 12.36
CA TYR A 286 22.28 3.56 13.75
C TYR A 286 22.06 2.36 14.67
N GLY A 287 21.80 1.18 14.14
CA GLY A 287 21.57 0.01 14.96
C GLY A 287 20.96 -1.19 14.22
N ARG A 288 20.54 -2.16 15.00
CA ARG A 288 19.87 -3.36 14.49
C ARG A 288 18.63 -3.63 15.30
N TYR A 289 17.57 -4.04 14.62
CA TYR A 289 16.45 -4.64 15.30
C TYR A 289 16.05 -5.97 14.64
N THR A 290 15.51 -6.85 15.45
CA THR A 290 14.86 -8.06 15.01
C THR A 290 13.42 -8.06 15.48
N ALA A 291 12.53 -8.52 14.64
CA ALA A 291 11.13 -8.61 15.01
C ALA A 291 10.51 -9.89 14.47
N ARG A 292 9.48 -10.36 15.17
CA ARG A 292 8.72 -11.54 14.79
C ARG A 292 7.26 -11.32 15.11
N ARG A 293 6.39 -11.73 14.20
CA ARG A 293 4.95 -11.80 14.37
C ARG A 293 4.48 -13.22 14.10
N ASP A 294 3.74 -13.79 15.01
CA ASP A 294 3.04 -15.06 14.87
C ASP A 294 1.55 -14.76 14.88
N ASP A 295 0.84 -15.16 13.84
CA ASP A 295 -0.61 -14.95 13.68
C ASP A 295 -1.31 -16.31 13.56
N ALA A 296 -2.45 -16.41 14.21
CA ALA A 296 -3.39 -17.51 14.06
C ALA A 296 -4.79 -16.94 13.89
N SER A 297 -5.50 -17.33 12.86
CA SER A 297 -6.87 -16.90 12.62
C SER A 297 -7.78 -18.07 12.25
N TYR A 298 -9.03 -17.95 12.67
CA TYR A 298 -10.10 -18.84 12.26
C TYR A 298 -11.30 -18.02 11.84
N GLN A 299 -11.93 -18.41 10.74
CA GLN A 299 -13.15 -17.80 10.22
C GLN A 299 -14.19 -18.88 9.97
N LEU A 300 -15.40 -18.64 10.44
CA LEU A 300 -16.58 -19.44 10.17
C LEU A 300 -17.57 -18.59 9.40
N ASP A 301 -17.90 -19.00 8.19
CA ASP A 301 -18.98 -18.41 7.40
C ASP A 301 -20.23 -19.26 7.53
N PHE A 302 -21.32 -18.66 7.99
CA PHE A 302 -22.65 -19.25 8.08
C PHE A 302 -23.51 -18.67 6.95
N ASN A 303 -23.61 -19.41 5.85
CA ASN A 303 -24.35 -19.02 4.65
C ASN A 303 -25.80 -19.52 4.76
N PHE A 304 -26.59 -18.88 5.59
CA PHE A 304 -27.92 -19.34 5.94
C PHE A 304 -28.97 -19.10 4.85
N ASP A 305 -28.71 -18.16 3.92
CA ASP A 305 -29.57 -17.86 2.79
C ASP A 305 -28.71 -17.85 1.51
N ARG A 306 -28.78 -18.94 0.76
CA ARG A 306 -27.89 -19.23 -0.38
C ARG A 306 -28.61 -19.29 -1.71
N GLU A 307 -29.92 -19.35 -1.68
CA GLU A 307 -30.76 -19.55 -2.86
C GLU A 307 -31.48 -18.25 -3.24
N GLY A 308 -31.75 -18.07 -4.53
CA GLY A 308 -32.47 -16.89 -5.04
C GLY A 308 -31.55 -15.69 -5.29
N ASP A 309 -32.17 -14.54 -5.54
CA ASP A 309 -31.50 -13.31 -5.98
C ASP A 309 -30.75 -12.60 -4.84
N ILE A 310 -31.15 -12.85 -3.61
CA ILE A 310 -30.55 -12.29 -2.40
C ILE A 310 -29.88 -13.40 -1.62
N LYS A 311 -28.60 -13.20 -1.29
CA LYS A 311 -27.81 -14.12 -0.47
C LYS A 311 -27.39 -13.43 0.81
N GLN A 312 -27.56 -14.13 1.93
CA GLN A 312 -27.25 -13.60 3.26
C GLN A 312 -26.33 -14.54 4.02
N SER A 313 -25.40 -13.97 4.74
CA SER A 313 -24.45 -14.73 5.56
C SER A 313 -23.97 -13.97 6.79
N LEU A 314 -23.56 -14.73 7.78
CA LEU A 314 -22.83 -14.26 8.96
C LEU A 314 -21.44 -14.86 8.95
N SER A 315 -20.43 -14.03 9.20
CA SER A 315 -19.05 -14.49 9.36
C SER A 315 -18.55 -14.16 10.77
N LEU A 316 -17.99 -15.15 11.43
CA LEU A 316 -17.26 -15.02 12.68
C LEU A 316 -15.77 -15.10 12.38
N LEU A 317 -15.01 -14.07 12.75
CA LEU A 317 -13.57 -14.03 12.61
C LEU A 317 -12.93 -13.94 14.00
N THR A 318 -11.94 -14.80 14.23
CA THR A 318 -11.15 -14.78 15.47
C THR A 318 -9.68 -14.73 15.12
N ASP A 319 -8.94 -13.83 15.74
CA ASP A 319 -7.53 -13.64 15.47
C ASP A 319 -6.73 -13.60 16.78
N TYR A 320 -5.57 -14.21 16.74
CA TYR A 320 -4.56 -14.11 17.79
C TYR A 320 -3.22 -13.74 17.16
N ASN A 321 -2.65 -12.66 17.64
CA ASN A 321 -1.38 -12.13 17.18
C ASN A 321 -0.41 -12.04 18.35
N LYS A 322 0.82 -12.51 18.14
CA LYS A 322 1.92 -12.37 19.08
C LYS A 322 3.11 -11.74 18.39
N SER A 323 3.42 -10.52 18.81
CA SER A 323 4.53 -9.76 18.25
C SER A 323 5.66 -9.59 19.25
N ARG A 324 6.89 -9.67 18.76
CA ARG A 324 8.11 -9.43 19.53
C ARG A 324 9.02 -8.51 18.72
N TYR A 325 9.54 -7.51 19.39
CA TYR A 325 10.52 -6.57 18.85
C TYR A 325 11.72 -6.50 19.81
N LEU A 326 12.92 -6.47 19.25
CA LEU A 326 14.18 -6.31 19.97
C LEU A 326 15.09 -5.36 19.19
N GLY A 327 15.27 -4.16 19.72
CA GLY A 327 16.21 -3.17 19.22
C GLY A 327 17.53 -3.21 20.00
N SER A 328 18.67 -3.20 19.29
CA SER A 328 19.99 -3.31 19.92
C SER A 328 20.50 -1.99 20.49
N GLU A 329 20.16 -0.85 19.87
CA GLU A 329 20.76 0.44 20.19
C GLU A 329 20.38 0.94 21.60
N TYR A 330 19.12 0.73 22.01
CA TYR A 330 18.62 1.14 23.32
C TYR A 330 18.09 -0.03 24.14
N ASN A 331 18.41 -1.27 23.75
CA ASN A 331 17.90 -2.51 24.36
C ASN A 331 16.36 -2.51 24.52
N HIS A 332 15.67 -1.88 23.59
CA HIS A 332 14.22 -1.82 23.58
C HIS A 332 13.63 -3.20 23.30
N LYS A 333 12.84 -3.70 24.22
CA LYS A 333 12.12 -4.98 24.09
C LYS A 333 10.62 -4.71 24.19
N LEU A 334 9.89 -5.10 23.16
CA LEU A 334 8.45 -5.02 23.16
C LEU A 334 7.86 -6.41 22.88
N LYS A 335 6.91 -6.81 23.69
CA LYS A 335 6.09 -8.02 23.49
C LYS A 335 4.64 -7.59 23.50
N LEU A 336 3.94 -7.84 22.42
CA LEU A 336 2.52 -7.55 22.28
C LEU A 336 1.76 -8.83 22.01
N ASN A 337 0.62 -9.00 22.68
CA ASN A 337 -0.36 -10.01 22.36
C ASN A 337 -1.66 -9.28 22.04
N GLU A 338 -2.25 -9.61 20.91
CA GLU A 338 -3.54 -9.06 20.51
C GLU A 338 -4.49 -10.20 20.22
N LYS A 339 -5.69 -10.12 20.77
CA LYS A 339 -6.79 -11.04 20.55
C LYS A 339 -7.96 -10.25 20.01
N SER A 340 -8.60 -10.73 18.97
CA SER A 340 -9.78 -10.08 18.45
C SER A 340 -10.85 -11.05 18.01
N VAL A 341 -12.08 -10.59 18.09
CA VAL A 341 -13.27 -11.28 17.59
C VAL A 341 -14.07 -10.28 16.78
N ALA A 342 -14.45 -10.67 15.56
CA ALA A 342 -15.27 -9.87 14.68
C ALA A 342 -16.48 -10.66 14.20
N LEU A 343 -17.56 -9.95 13.94
CA LEU A 343 -18.75 -10.46 13.28
C LEU A 343 -19.06 -9.58 12.06
N GLU A 344 -19.42 -10.20 10.95
CA GLU A 344 -19.96 -9.51 9.78
C GLU A 344 -21.28 -10.17 9.37
N TYR A 345 -22.33 -9.35 9.25
CA TYR A 345 -23.52 -9.70 8.47
C TYR A 345 -23.37 -9.16 7.06
N ARG A 346 -23.67 -9.97 6.07
CA ARG A 346 -23.56 -9.61 4.66
C ARG A 346 -24.80 -10.02 3.89
N LEU A 347 -25.31 -9.07 3.11
CA LEU A 347 -26.36 -9.27 2.13
C LEU A 347 -25.82 -8.88 0.76
N LEU A 348 -25.96 -9.76 -0.23
CA LEU A 348 -25.59 -9.54 -1.62
C LEU A 348 -26.76 -9.90 -2.51
N SER A 349 -27.03 -9.08 -3.52
CA SER A 349 -28.09 -9.28 -4.50
C SER A 349 -27.47 -9.44 -5.89
N GLU A 350 -28.13 -10.20 -6.75
CA GLU A 350 -27.76 -10.31 -8.17
C GLU A 350 -27.97 -8.99 -8.93
N GLU A 351 -28.80 -8.08 -8.40
CA GLU A 351 -28.98 -6.72 -8.91
C GLU A 351 -27.94 -5.72 -8.41
N ASP A 352 -26.78 -6.19 -7.90
CA ASP A 352 -25.69 -5.38 -7.35
C ASP A 352 -26.06 -4.54 -6.09
N HIS A 353 -27.12 -4.91 -5.38
CA HIS A 353 -27.36 -4.37 -4.05
C HIS A 353 -26.47 -5.08 -3.03
N SER A 354 -25.94 -4.36 -2.09
CA SER A 354 -25.14 -4.95 -1.01
C SER A 354 -25.31 -4.21 0.31
N LEU A 355 -25.19 -4.96 1.40
CA LEU A 355 -25.15 -4.44 2.75
C LEU A 355 -24.15 -5.26 3.56
N SER A 356 -23.27 -4.58 4.28
CA SER A 356 -22.37 -5.19 5.26
C SER A 356 -22.45 -4.42 6.56
N ILE A 357 -22.64 -5.16 7.65
CA ILE A 357 -22.58 -4.64 9.01
C ILE A 357 -21.55 -5.46 9.74
N SER A 358 -20.52 -4.83 10.26
CA SER A 358 -19.43 -5.52 10.95
C SER A 358 -19.03 -4.81 12.23
N GLY A 359 -18.52 -5.59 13.17
CA GLY A 359 -17.99 -5.10 14.43
C GLY A 359 -16.86 -5.98 14.91
N ARG A 360 -15.84 -5.39 15.51
CA ARG A 360 -14.67 -6.08 16.05
C ARG A 360 -14.34 -5.55 17.44
N THR A 361 -14.14 -6.45 18.36
CA THR A 361 -13.50 -6.16 19.65
C THR A 361 -12.05 -6.62 19.61
N ILE A 362 -11.15 -5.77 20.06
CA ILE A 362 -9.71 -5.99 20.09
C ILE A 362 -9.25 -5.84 21.54
N ASN A 363 -8.46 -6.79 22.01
CA ASN A 363 -7.78 -6.71 23.30
C ASN A 363 -6.26 -6.81 23.07
N ASN A 364 -5.58 -5.70 23.26
CA ASN A 364 -4.14 -5.59 23.14
C ASN A 364 -3.51 -5.58 24.55
N SER A 365 -2.48 -6.38 24.76
CA SER A 365 -1.82 -6.51 26.08
C SER A 365 -1.18 -5.23 26.61
N GLN A 366 -0.85 -4.28 25.74
CA GLN A 366 -0.21 -3.00 26.09
C GLN A 366 -1.19 -1.83 26.10
N TYR A 367 -2.07 -1.78 25.10
CA TYR A 367 -2.91 -0.60 24.83
C TYR A 367 -4.40 -0.80 25.17
N GLY A 368 -4.74 -1.98 25.74
CA GLY A 368 -6.08 -2.26 26.26
C GLY A 368 -7.10 -2.61 25.19
N HIS A 369 -8.33 -2.23 25.41
CA HIS A 369 -9.46 -2.58 24.58
C HIS A 369 -9.78 -1.52 23.54
N ALA A 370 -10.13 -1.98 22.32
CA ALA A 370 -10.73 -1.14 21.28
C ALA A 370 -11.94 -1.87 20.69
N PHE A 371 -12.94 -1.10 20.29
CA PHE A 371 -14.07 -1.59 19.51
C PHE A 371 -14.20 -0.76 18.24
N ASN A 372 -14.30 -1.43 17.10
CA ASN A 372 -14.49 -0.80 15.81
C ASN A 372 -15.69 -1.43 15.10
N ALA A 373 -16.45 -0.60 14.42
CA ALA A 373 -17.63 -1.03 13.66
C ALA A 373 -17.63 -0.39 12.28
N ARG A 374 -18.32 -1.04 11.33
CA ARG A 374 -18.52 -0.54 9.98
C ARG A 374 -19.90 -0.90 9.48
N LEU A 375 -20.53 0.05 8.81
CA LEU A 375 -21.74 -0.13 8.03
C LEU A 375 -21.42 0.31 6.60
N ALA A 376 -21.63 -0.55 5.63
CA ALA A 376 -21.45 -0.25 4.21
C ALA A 376 -22.62 -0.78 3.42
N GLY A 377 -23.11 0.02 2.49
CA GLY A 377 -24.24 -0.35 1.63
C GLY A 377 -24.11 0.24 0.24
N ALA A 378 -24.67 -0.48 -0.73
CA ALA A 378 -24.79 -0.01 -2.09
C ALA A 378 -26.14 -0.42 -2.68
N TYR A 379 -26.69 0.47 -3.47
CA TYR A 379 -27.98 0.28 -4.11
C TYR A 379 -27.94 0.65 -5.58
N ARG A 380 -28.31 -0.27 -6.44
CA ARG A 380 -28.44 -0.07 -7.88
C ARG A 380 -29.78 0.64 -8.15
N LEU A 381 -29.73 1.93 -8.46
CA LEU A 381 -30.91 2.73 -8.79
C LEU A 381 -31.47 2.38 -10.18
N SER A 382 -30.56 2.14 -11.11
CA SER A 382 -30.84 1.81 -12.51
C SER A 382 -29.60 1.11 -13.11
N PRO A 383 -29.68 0.57 -14.33
CA PRO A 383 -28.49 0.03 -14.99
C PRO A 383 -27.31 1.01 -15.10
N ASN A 384 -27.58 2.32 -15.04
CA ASN A 384 -26.59 3.36 -15.23
C ASN A 384 -26.11 4.01 -13.90
N PHE A 385 -26.82 3.83 -12.80
CA PHE A 385 -26.54 4.52 -11.54
C PHE A 385 -26.52 3.58 -10.35
N ARG A 386 -25.46 3.63 -9.55
CA ARG A 386 -25.34 2.90 -8.29
C ARG A 386 -24.85 3.82 -7.19
N LEU A 387 -25.63 3.91 -6.12
CA LEU A 387 -25.22 4.61 -4.90
C LEU A 387 -24.39 3.68 -4.01
N HIS A 388 -23.36 4.20 -3.37
CA HIS A 388 -22.65 3.51 -2.32
C HIS A 388 -22.32 4.45 -1.17
N ALA A 389 -22.35 3.92 0.04
CA ALA A 389 -22.06 4.67 1.25
C ALA A 389 -21.48 3.76 2.32
N ALA A 390 -20.65 4.33 3.17
CA ALA A 390 -20.10 3.62 4.32
C ALA A 390 -19.85 4.56 5.48
N LEU A 391 -19.98 4.02 6.70
CA LEU A 391 -19.59 4.64 7.95
C LEU A 391 -18.73 3.65 8.72
N GLY A 392 -17.67 4.12 9.37
CA GLY A 392 -16.79 3.22 10.10
C GLY A 392 -15.98 3.93 11.19
N SER A 393 -15.44 3.10 12.06
CA SER A 393 -14.45 3.51 13.05
C SER A 393 -13.19 2.67 12.90
N ALA A 394 -12.07 3.23 13.33
CA ALA A 394 -10.77 2.55 13.32
C ALA A 394 -9.92 3.02 14.50
N SER A 395 -8.92 2.23 14.83
CA SER A 395 -7.96 2.54 15.88
C SER A 395 -6.54 2.20 15.45
N GLN A 396 -5.57 2.97 15.95
CA GLN A 396 -4.15 2.78 15.72
C GLN A 396 -3.40 2.84 17.04
N ALA A 397 -2.64 1.80 17.36
CA ALA A 397 -1.76 1.79 18.51
C ALA A 397 -0.50 2.64 18.26
N PRO A 398 0.11 3.23 19.31
CA PRO A 398 1.40 3.89 19.20
C PRO A 398 2.46 2.96 18.62
N ASN A 399 3.37 3.50 17.81
CA ASN A 399 4.51 2.73 17.33
C ASN A 399 5.67 2.71 18.34
N VAL A 400 6.66 1.88 18.08
CA VAL A 400 7.82 1.69 18.99
C VAL A 400 8.58 3.00 19.20
N ALA A 401 8.76 3.79 18.14
CA ALA A 401 9.49 5.05 18.21
C ALA A 401 8.72 6.12 19.01
N GLU A 402 7.42 6.18 18.85
CA GLU A 402 6.55 7.07 19.63
C GLU A 402 6.57 6.69 21.12
N TYR A 403 6.53 5.41 21.43
CA TYR A 403 6.46 4.91 22.80
C TYR A 403 7.80 5.01 23.55
N PHE A 404 8.90 4.60 22.94
CA PHE A 404 10.22 4.59 23.57
C PHE A 404 11.10 5.81 23.27
N GLY A 405 10.72 6.64 22.28
CA GLY A 405 11.63 7.58 21.65
C GLY A 405 12.60 6.89 20.67
N TYR A 406 13.22 7.62 19.79
CA TYR A 406 14.06 7.08 18.73
C TYR A 406 15.49 7.66 18.67
N SER A 407 15.82 8.59 19.56
CA SER A 407 17.15 9.20 19.60
C SER A 407 17.38 9.91 20.93
N GLY A 408 18.57 10.40 21.18
CA GLY A 408 18.86 11.28 22.33
C GLY A 408 18.06 12.59 22.36
N TYR A 409 17.36 12.89 21.26
CA TYR A 409 16.49 14.08 21.13
C TYR A 409 15.00 13.75 21.25
N SER A 410 14.65 12.48 21.29
CA SER A 410 13.27 12.02 21.43
C SER A 410 13.13 11.16 22.67
N ILE A 411 12.33 11.61 23.62
CA ILE A 411 12.13 10.92 24.90
C ILE A 411 10.86 10.05 24.85
N ALA A 412 10.89 8.97 25.63
CA ALA A 412 9.77 8.04 25.76
C ALA A 412 8.50 8.72 26.30
N ASN A 413 7.35 8.23 25.87
CA ASN A 413 6.05 8.54 26.47
C ASN A 413 5.24 7.28 26.67
N PHE A 414 5.19 6.78 27.89
CA PHE A 414 4.47 5.56 28.26
C PHE A 414 3.00 5.80 28.56
N GLU A 415 2.54 7.06 28.51
CA GLU A 415 1.14 7.45 28.70
C GLU A 415 0.35 7.59 27.39
N LEU A 416 0.98 7.25 26.26
CA LEU A 416 0.32 7.31 24.95
C LEU A 416 -0.90 6.41 24.88
N LYS A 417 -1.96 6.97 24.31
CA LYS A 417 -3.20 6.28 23.98
C LYS A 417 -3.26 5.98 22.49
N SER A 418 -4.02 4.96 22.12
CA SER A 418 -4.31 4.68 20.71
C SER A 418 -5.06 5.84 20.07
N GLU A 419 -4.69 6.15 18.83
CA GLU A 419 -5.44 7.07 17.97
C GLU A 419 -6.78 6.44 17.58
N LYS A 420 -7.80 7.24 17.42
CA LYS A 420 -9.16 6.80 17.07
C LYS A 420 -9.70 7.63 15.93
N SER A 421 -10.28 6.97 14.93
CA SER A 421 -10.97 7.65 13.85
C SER A 421 -12.41 7.22 13.71
N ARG A 422 -13.23 8.15 13.23
CA ARG A 422 -14.57 7.90 12.73
C ARG A 422 -14.69 8.61 11.39
N GLY A 423 -15.17 7.89 10.40
CA GLY A 423 -15.28 8.43 9.07
C GLY A 423 -16.39 7.79 8.28
N GLY A 424 -16.64 8.37 7.13
CA GLY A 424 -17.63 7.88 6.20
C GLY A 424 -17.39 8.37 4.80
N GLU A 425 -18.11 7.76 3.89
CA GLU A 425 -18.11 8.10 2.48
C GLU A 425 -19.50 7.97 1.89
N PHE A 426 -19.74 8.73 0.84
CA PHE A 426 -20.92 8.64 0.01
C PHE A 426 -20.52 8.86 -1.45
N GLY A 427 -20.93 7.96 -2.33
CA GLY A 427 -20.55 8.01 -3.73
C GLY A 427 -21.67 7.62 -4.67
N LEU A 428 -21.52 8.07 -5.92
CA LEU A 428 -22.37 7.72 -7.05
C LEU A 428 -21.49 7.16 -8.16
N LEU A 429 -21.75 5.91 -8.52
CA LEU A 429 -21.18 5.28 -9.70
C LEU A 429 -22.13 5.47 -10.88
N THR A 430 -21.64 6.08 -11.94
CA THR A 430 -22.33 6.22 -13.23
C THR A 430 -21.67 5.30 -14.24
N GLN A 431 -22.46 4.47 -14.92
CA GLN A 431 -21.97 3.49 -15.89
C GLN A 431 -22.81 3.55 -17.16
N THR A 432 -22.18 3.30 -18.30
CA THR A 432 -22.93 2.95 -19.53
C THR A 432 -23.51 1.55 -19.39
N SER A 433 -24.59 1.27 -20.16
CA SER A 433 -25.30 -0.02 -20.08
C SER A 433 -24.41 -1.22 -20.47
N ASP A 434 -23.43 -1.00 -21.33
CA ASP A 434 -22.41 -1.98 -21.72
C ASP A 434 -21.23 -2.06 -20.74
N LYS A 435 -21.24 -1.25 -19.65
CA LYS A 435 -20.18 -1.11 -18.64
C LYS A 435 -18.81 -0.70 -19.21
N ARG A 436 -18.75 -0.20 -20.43
CA ARG A 436 -17.51 0.26 -21.07
C ARG A 436 -16.97 1.54 -20.45
N HIS A 437 -17.85 2.40 -19.93
CA HIS A 437 -17.48 3.65 -19.29
C HIS A 437 -18.01 3.67 -17.86
N ASN A 438 -17.12 4.00 -16.92
CA ASN A 438 -17.43 4.05 -15.50
C ASN A 438 -16.90 5.36 -14.92
N LEU A 439 -17.74 6.09 -14.20
CA LEU A 439 -17.37 7.30 -13.48
C LEU A 439 -17.90 7.20 -12.05
N ASP A 440 -17.00 7.23 -11.08
CA ASP A 440 -17.35 7.25 -9.66
C ASP A 440 -16.97 8.60 -9.06
N VAL A 441 -17.90 9.23 -8.36
CA VAL A 441 -17.68 10.46 -7.60
C VAL A 441 -18.01 10.16 -6.14
N THR A 442 -17.01 10.25 -5.27
CA THR A 442 -17.13 9.91 -3.85
C THR A 442 -16.65 11.08 -2.99
N TYR A 443 -17.52 11.49 -2.06
CA TYR A 443 -17.13 12.36 -0.96
C TYR A 443 -16.75 11.52 0.25
N PHE A 444 -15.66 11.87 0.94
CA PHE A 444 -15.22 11.22 2.16
C PHE A 444 -14.91 12.25 3.27
N ALA A 445 -15.10 11.80 4.49
CA ALA A 445 -14.85 12.62 5.68
C ALA A 445 -14.36 11.74 6.82
N ARG A 446 -13.39 12.24 7.59
CA ARG A 446 -12.82 11.55 8.74
C ARG A 446 -12.51 12.54 9.85
N ASN A 447 -12.80 12.13 11.07
CA ASN A 447 -12.39 12.82 12.30
C ASN A 447 -11.43 11.89 13.06
N VAL A 448 -10.27 12.41 13.43
CA VAL A 448 -9.24 11.68 14.20
C VAL A 448 -9.09 12.35 15.56
N LYS A 449 -9.24 11.56 16.63
CA LYS A 449 -8.96 11.96 18.01
C LYS A 449 -7.69 11.29 18.51
N ASP A 450 -7.05 11.95 19.46
CA ASP A 450 -5.83 11.46 20.08
C ASP A 450 -4.68 11.22 19.06
N LEU A 451 -4.68 11.97 17.95
CA LEU A 451 -3.62 11.91 16.93
C LEU A 451 -2.26 12.10 17.61
N ILE A 452 -1.33 11.18 17.35
CA ILE A 452 0.00 11.24 17.93
C ILE A 452 0.87 12.13 17.04
N SER A 453 1.56 13.09 17.68
CA SER A 453 2.48 13.99 17.01
C SER A 453 3.64 14.34 17.94
N ASP A 454 4.83 14.50 17.36
CA ASP A 454 6.00 14.95 18.10
C ASP A 454 5.83 16.40 18.54
N GLN A 455 5.96 16.62 19.83
CA GLN A 455 5.91 17.94 20.44
C GLN A 455 7.27 18.32 21.02
N ILE A 456 7.63 19.59 20.93
CA ILE A 456 8.84 20.10 21.57
C ILE A 456 8.58 20.20 23.07
N VAL A 457 9.41 19.51 23.86
CA VAL A 457 9.33 19.52 25.33
C VAL A 457 10.29 20.56 25.92
N SER A 458 11.51 20.65 25.38
CA SER A 458 12.53 21.61 25.83
C SER A 458 13.49 21.91 24.68
N CYS A 459 14.13 23.09 24.74
CA CYS A 459 15.17 23.47 23.80
C CYS A 459 16.37 24.02 24.58
N ILE A 460 17.57 23.49 24.32
CA ILE A 460 18.84 24.04 24.84
C ILE A 460 19.25 25.23 23.98
N THR A 461 19.07 25.13 22.66
CA THR A 461 19.23 26.23 21.69
C THR A 461 18.02 26.26 20.76
N PRO A 462 17.80 27.32 19.96
CA PRO A 462 16.73 27.36 18.98
C PRO A 462 16.74 26.20 17.97
N THR A 463 17.90 25.56 17.78
CA THR A 463 18.12 24.45 16.86
C THR A 463 18.22 23.08 17.53
N TRP A 464 18.44 23.04 18.84
CA TRP A 464 18.61 21.81 19.61
C TRP A 464 17.47 21.64 20.60
N CYS A 465 16.43 20.97 20.19
CA CYS A 465 15.23 20.70 20.98
C CYS A 465 15.04 19.22 21.24
N THR A 466 14.47 18.91 22.40
CA THR A 466 14.02 17.57 22.76
C THR A 466 12.55 17.43 22.39
N TYR A 467 12.21 16.32 21.78
CA TYR A 467 10.86 15.99 21.32
C TYR A 467 10.26 14.86 22.15
N GLN A 468 8.96 14.82 22.20
CA GLN A 468 8.19 13.71 22.77
C GLN A 468 6.93 13.51 21.96
N ALA A 469 6.63 12.28 21.59
CA ALA A 469 5.34 11.94 20.98
C ALA A 469 4.23 12.13 22.01
N GLN A 470 3.20 12.86 21.67
CA GLN A 470 2.04 13.16 22.52
C GLN A 470 0.74 13.02 21.75
N ASN A 471 -0.32 12.57 22.42
CA ASN A 471 -1.66 12.64 21.86
C ASN A 471 -2.12 14.09 21.81
N MET A 472 -2.45 14.55 20.60
CA MET A 472 -2.97 15.90 20.38
C MET A 472 -4.37 16.05 20.98
N SER A 473 -4.60 17.12 21.72
CA SER A 473 -5.94 17.48 22.18
C SER A 473 -6.81 17.93 21.00
N GLY A 474 -8.11 17.70 21.09
CA GLY A 474 -9.07 18.09 20.05
C GLY A 474 -9.21 17.06 18.93
N THR A 475 -9.71 17.48 17.79
CA THR A 475 -10.07 16.62 16.68
C THR A 475 -9.38 17.12 15.41
N SER A 476 -8.67 16.23 14.74
CA SER A 476 -8.14 16.46 13.39
C SER A 476 -9.20 16.12 12.35
N HIS A 477 -9.31 16.93 11.31
CA HIS A 477 -10.36 16.81 10.30
C HIS A 477 -9.76 16.54 8.92
N ILE A 478 -10.23 15.49 8.27
CA ILE A 478 -9.89 15.16 6.89
C ILE A 478 -11.18 15.11 6.08
N ARG A 479 -11.20 15.82 4.95
CA ARG A 479 -12.32 15.91 4.02
C ARG A 479 -11.81 15.85 2.60
N GLY A 480 -12.54 15.20 1.71
CA GLY A 480 -12.14 15.18 0.33
C GLY A 480 -13.18 14.64 -0.64
N VAL A 481 -12.82 14.72 -1.91
CA VAL A 481 -13.59 14.22 -3.03
C VAL A 481 -12.67 13.42 -3.94
N GLU A 482 -13.12 12.25 -4.34
CA GLU A 482 -12.46 11.41 -5.35
C GLU A 482 -13.36 11.34 -6.58
N ILE A 483 -12.78 11.60 -7.76
CA ILE A 483 -13.44 11.42 -9.05
C ILE A 483 -12.60 10.42 -9.82
N ALA A 484 -13.15 9.30 -10.22
CA ALA A 484 -12.45 8.23 -10.92
C ALA A 484 -13.22 7.81 -12.16
N TYR A 485 -12.56 7.88 -13.29
CA TYR A 485 -13.06 7.44 -14.59
C TYR A 485 -12.21 6.29 -15.10
N SER A 486 -12.86 5.28 -15.67
CA SER A 486 -12.24 4.27 -16.51
C SER A 486 -13.12 3.96 -17.70
N GLY A 487 -12.54 3.77 -18.87
CA GLY A 487 -13.33 3.53 -20.06
C GLY A 487 -12.55 2.92 -21.20
N GLN A 488 -13.29 2.18 -22.02
CA GLN A 488 -12.86 1.70 -23.32
C GLN A 488 -13.49 2.61 -24.38
N LEU A 489 -12.70 3.57 -24.89
CA LEU A 489 -13.17 4.58 -25.85
C LEU A 489 -13.52 3.96 -27.20
N ASN A 490 -12.79 2.92 -27.59
CA ASN A 490 -13.06 2.05 -28.72
C ASN A 490 -12.32 0.72 -28.51
N ASP A 491 -12.40 -0.19 -29.48
CA ASP A 491 -11.81 -1.53 -29.36
C ASP A 491 -10.27 -1.52 -29.21
N LYS A 492 -9.61 -0.40 -29.50
CA LYS A 492 -8.14 -0.23 -29.47
C LYS A 492 -7.67 0.75 -28.41
N LEU A 493 -8.55 1.53 -27.80
CA LEU A 493 -8.16 2.64 -26.94
C LEU A 493 -8.85 2.56 -25.58
N ASN A 494 -8.06 2.34 -24.54
CA ASN A 494 -8.47 2.40 -23.14
C ASN A 494 -8.01 3.71 -22.51
N ALA A 495 -8.81 4.25 -21.60
CA ALA A 495 -8.50 5.45 -20.85
C ALA A 495 -8.82 5.29 -19.38
N TYR A 496 -8.03 5.91 -18.51
CA TYR A 496 -8.40 6.18 -17.14
C TYR A 496 -8.04 7.60 -16.76
N ALA A 497 -8.78 8.18 -15.85
CA ALA A 497 -8.47 9.47 -15.25
C ALA A 497 -9.03 9.52 -13.85
N ASN A 498 -8.30 10.13 -12.92
CA ASN A 498 -8.82 10.39 -11.59
C ASN A 498 -8.30 11.70 -11.03
N TYR A 499 -9.06 12.26 -10.13
CA TYR A 499 -8.74 13.46 -9.40
C TYR A 499 -9.15 13.28 -7.95
N THR A 500 -8.27 13.68 -7.03
CA THR A 500 -8.54 13.68 -5.61
C THR A 500 -8.28 15.07 -5.03
N TYR A 501 -9.28 15.61 -4.35
CA TYR A 501 -9.13 16.74 -3.46
C TYR A 501 -9.10 16.25 -2.02
N THR A 502 -8.10 16.67 -1.24
CA THR A 502 -7.98 16.32 0.18
C THR A 502 -7.62 17.55 1.00
N ALA A 503 -8.48 17.91 1.95
CA ALA A 503 -8.19 18.88 2.99
C ALA A 503 -7.94 18.13 4.29
N ALA A 504 -6.68 18.03 4.71
CA ALA A 504 -6.26 17.35 5.93
C ALA A 504 -5.66 18.36 6.91
N LYS A 505 -6.32 18.56 8.05
CA LYS A 505 -5.94 19.54 9.08
C LYS A 505 -5.86 18.87 10.44
N ASP A 506 -4.86 19.26 11.22
CA ASP A 506 -4.77 18.89 12.64
C ASP A 506 -5.81 19.64 13.49
N SER A 507 -5.83 19.35 14.79
CA SER A 507 -6.76 19.97 15.74
C SER A 507 -6.56 21.47 15.93
N SER A 508 -5.43 22.03 15.52
CA SER A 508 -5.15 23.47 15.52
C SER A 508 -5.49 24.16 14.19
N GLY A 509 -5.97 23.40 13.21
CA GLY A 509 -6.34 23.90 11.88
C GLY A 509 -5.17 23.98 10.90
N LEU A 510 -3.98 23.51 11.26
CA LEU A 510 -2.84 23.47 10.38
C LEU A 510 -2.93 22.27 9.42
N GLN A 511 -2.53 22.49 8.19
CA GLN A 511 -2.48 21.41 7.20
C GLN A 511 -1.46 20.34 7.62
N LEU A 512 -1.86 19.07 7.54
CA LEU A 512 -0.93 17.96 7.75
C LEU A 512 0.15 17.95 6.66
N ILE A 513 1.38 17.60 7.04
CA ILE A 513 2.50 17.57 6.12
C ILE A 513 2.35 16.42 5.10
N ARG A 514 2.94 16.59 3.91
CA ARG A 514 2.95 15.60 2.82
C ARG A 514 1.57 15.20 2.30
N ARG A 515 0.54 16.03 2.53
CA ARG A 515 -0.82 15.84 2.03
C ARG A 515 -1.13 16.92 0.99
N PRO A 516 -0.84 16.69 -0.30
CA PRO A 516 -1.22 17.64 -1.34
C PRO A 516 -2.76 17.75 -1.39
N LYS A 517 -3.26 18.97 -1.58
CA LYS A 517 -4.71 19.17 -1.73
C LYS A 517 -5.26 18.62 -3.03
N HIS A 518 -4.44 18.62 -4.08
CA HIS A 518 -4.85 18.21 -5.42
C HIS A 518 -3.88 17.16 -5.95
N VAL A 519 -4.41 16.03 -6.35
CA VAL A 519 -3.68 14.96 -7.06
C VAL A 519 -4.53 14.52 -8.24
N ALA A 520 -3.94 14.45 -9.41
CA ALA A 520 -4.64 13.98 -10.60
C ALA A 520 -3.75 13.01 -11.39
N ASN A 521 -4.36 12.01 -11.98
CA ASN A 521 -3.71 11.03 -12.85
C ASN A 521 -4.57 10.80 -14.07
N GLY A 522 -3.94 10.48 -15.20
CA GLY A 522 -4.64 10.08 -16.40
C GLY A 522 -3.74 9.26 -17.30
N GLY A 523 -4.31 8.39 -18.08
CA GLY A 523 -3.60 7.54 -19.01
C GLY A 523 -4.46 7.12 -20.18
N LEU A 524 -3.79 6.90 -21.31
CA LEU A 524 -4.33 6.31 -22.52
C LEU A 524 -3.47 5.15 -22.93
N ALA A 525 -4.07 4.03 -23.26
CA ALA A 525 -3.41 2.86 -23.81
C ALA A 525 -4.01 2.55 -25.18
N TYR A 526 -3.18 2.54 -26.22
CA TYR A 526 -3.59 2.38 -27.60
C TYR A 526 -2.95 1.16 -28.25
N LYS A 527 -3.79 0.26 -28.74
CA LYS A 527 -3.38 -0.88 -29.55
C LYS A 527 -3.23 -0.44 -31.00
N ILE A 528 -2.00 -0.08 -31.40
CA ILE A 528 -1.70 0.44 -32.74
C ILE A 528 -1.99 -0.61 -33.80
N THR A 529 -1.44 -1.83 -33.59
CA THR A 529 -1.68 -3.04 -34.42
C THR A 529 -1.85 -4.25 -33.50
N GLU A 530 -2.00 -5.43 -34.07
CA GLU A 530 -2.01 -6.67 -33.27
C GLU A 530 -0.71 -6.93 -32.52
N HIS A 531 0.42 -6.38 -33.01
CA HIS A 531 1.74 -6.55 -32.43
C HIS A 531 2.19 -5.33 -31.61
N TRP A 532 1.81 -4.11 -32.00
CA TRP A 532 2.27 -2.88 -31.41
C TRP A 532 1.23 -2.27 -30.49
N GLY A 533 1.64 -1.93 -29.27
CA GLY A 533 0.87 -1.14 -28.32
C GLY A 533 1.69 0.05 -27.83
N SER A 534 1.01 1.10 -27.42
CA SER A 534 1.62 2.28 -26.80
C SER A 534 0.72 2.81 -25.69
N ASP A 535 1.31 3.55 -24.76
CA ASP A 535 0.59 4.23 -23.71
C ASP A 535 1.23 5.56 -23.33
N VAL A 536 0.43 6.45 -22.79
CA VAL A 536 0.85 7.71 -22.20
C VAL A 536 0.18 7.87 -20.84
N ASN A 537 0.95 8.25 -19.83
CA ASN A 537 0.48 8.46 -18.47
C ASN A 537 0.93 9.84 -17.98
N ILE A 538 0.01 10.56 -17.34
CA ILE A 538 0.26 11.89 -16.77
C ILE A 538 -0.11 11.83 -15.30
N SER A 539 0.77 12.35 -14.44
CA SER A 539 0.54 12.49 -13.01
C SER A 539 0.80 13.92 -12.57
N TYR A 540 -0.15 14.52 -11.88
CA TYR A 540 -0.04 15.84 -11.28
C TYR A 540 -0.15 15.71 -9.75
N VAL A 541 0.80 16.34 -9.05
CA VAL A 541 0.80 16.47 -7.58
C VAL A 541 0.84 17.95 -7.23
N GLY A 542 -0.15 18.41 -6.49
CA GLY A 542 -0.31 19.80 -6.11
C GLY A 542 0.68 20.27 -5.05
N LYS A 543 0.60 21.55 -4.71
CA LYS A 543 1.38 22.15 -3.63
C LYS A 543 1.08 21.46 -2.30
N ARG A 544 2.10 21.32 -1.46
CA ARG A 544 2.01 20.70 -0.15
C ARG A 544 3.01 21.32 0.82
N VAL A 545 2.80 21.07 2.09
CA VAL A 545 3.72 21.48 3.16
C VAL A 545 4.51 20.26 3.61
N ASP A 546 5.79 20.40 3.86
CA ASP A 546 6.59 19.37 4.50
C ASP A 546 7.41 19.94 5.67
N ASP A 547 7.82 19.06 6.59
CA ASP A 547 8.48 19.38 7.85
C ASP A 547 7.55 20.12 8.85
N ASN A 548 7.30 19.50 9.99
CA ASN A 548 6.40 20.05 11.03
C ASN A 548 6.94 21.33 11.68
N LYS A 549 8.26 21.46 11.78
CA LYS A 549 8.89 22.62 12.41
C LYS A 549 8.93 23.84 11.49
N HIS A 550 9.47 23.65 10.28
CA HIS A 550 9.74 24.77 9.37
C HIS A 550 8.60 24.99 8.38
N ARG A 551 7.77 23.97 8.14
CA ARG A 551 6.60 24.03 7.26
C ARG A 551 6.93 24.56 5.87
N TYR A 552 7.94 23.94 5.23
CA TYR A 552 8.36 24.30 3.88
C TYR A 552 7.25 24.12 2.86
N GLN A 553 7.07 25.13 2.02
CA GLN A 553 6.11 25.10 0.90
C GLN A 553 6.76 24.42 -0.29
N MET A 554 6.26 23.25 -0.65
CA MET A 554 6.76 22.49 -1.80
C MET A 554 5.91 22.75 -3.04
N PRO A 555 6.54 22.99 -4.21
CA PRO A 555 5.83 23.28 -5.44
C PRO A 555 5.11 22.06 -6.00
N SER A 556 4.10 22.32 -6.82
CA SER A 556 3.46 21.28 -7.63
C SER A 556 4.39 20.77 -8.73
N TYR A 557 4.14 19.57 -9.20
CA TYR A 557 4.85 19.00 -10.34
C TYR A 557 3.93 18.11 -11.18
N THR A 558 4.28 18.00 -12.47
CA THR A 558 3.62 17.13 -13.43
C THR A 558 4.66 16.22 -14.07
N LEU A 559 4.36 14.94 -14.14
CA LEU A 559 5.18 13.92 -14.77
C LEU A 559 4.43 13.30 -15.93
N VAL A 560 5.13 13.06 -17.03
CA VAL A 560 4.62 12.39 -18.23
C VAL A 560 5.50 11.18 -18.51
N ASN A 561 4.87 10.00 -18.66
CA ASN A 561 5.52 8.75 -18.99
C ASN A 561 4.95 8.20 -20.31
N LEU A 562 5.82 7.67 -21.15
CA LEU A 562 5.47 7.00 -22.40
C LEU A 562 5.92 5.54 -22.35
N GLY A 563 5.11 4.67 -22.92
CA GLY A 563 5.43 3.27 -23.09
C GLY A 563 5.13 2.78 -24.50
N VAL A 564 5.89 1.80 -24.92
CA VAL A 564 5.67 1.04 -26.14
C VAL A 564 5.92 -0.42 -25.88
N ASN A 565 5.13 -1.28 -26.46
CA ASN A 565 5.33 -2.72 -26.41
C ASN A 565 5.17 -3.35 -27.79
N TYR A 566 5.88 -4.43 -27.99
CA TYR A 566 5.84 -5.24 -29.21
C TYR A 566 5.68 -6.70 -28.86
N GLN A 567 4.59 -7.30 -29.33
CA GLN A 567 4.32 -8.72 -29.18
C GLN A 567 5.09 -9.50 -30.24
N LEU A 568 6.25 -10.02 -29.85
CA LEU A 568 7.15 -10.75 -30.75
C LEU A 568 6.57 -12.11 -31.19
N SER A 569 5.91 -12.78 -30.25
CA SER A 569 5.16 -14.02 -30.46
C SER A 569 4.02 -14.12 -29.44
N LYS A 570 3.24 -15.20 -29.48
CA LYS A 570 2.21 -15.44 -28.44
C LYS A 570 2.77 -15.40 -27.01
N ASN A 571 4.02 -15.79 -26.85
CA ASN A 571 4.65 -16.02 -25.56
C ASN A 571 5.69 -14.96 -25.18
N LEU A 572 6.08 -14.09 -26.10
CA LEU A 572 7.15 -13.11 -25.88
C LEU A 572 6.70 -11.70 -26.20
N ASN A 573 6.94 -10.80 -25.26
CA ASN A 573 6.66 -9.37 -25.39
C ASN A 573 7.90 -8.55 -25.02
N ILE A 574 8.28 -7.62 -25.87
CA ILE A 574 9.32 -6.61 -25.62
C ILE A 574 8.61 -5.31 -25.26
N TYR A 575 9.05 -4.62 -24.21
CA TYR A 575 8.49 -3.34 -23.81
C TYR A 575 9.58 -2.35 -23.48
N ALA A 576 9.29 -1.07 -23.71
CA ALA A 576 10.17 0.03 -23.39
C ALA A 576 9.39 1.17 -22.76
N ASN A 577 9.94 1.76 -21.73
CA ASN A 577 9.34 2.88 -20.99
C ASN A 577 10.29 4.07 -21.04
N LEU A 578 9.75 5.24 -21.33
CA LEU A 578 10.42 6.53 -21.15
C LEU A 578 9.68 7.29 -20.05
N ASN A 579 10.28 7.36 -18.88
CA ASN A 579 9.68 7.99 -17.71
C ASN A 579 10.18 9.41 -17.54
N ASN A 580 9.31 10.28 -16.98
CA ASN A 580 9.59 11.70 -16.80
C ASN A 580 10.16 12.33 -18.08
N VAL A 581 9.37 12.27 -19.13
CA VAL A 581 9.74 12.67 -20.51
C VAL A 581 10.34 14.06 -20.58
N PHE A 582 9.79 15.00 -19.81
CA PHE A 582 10.22 16.40 -19.78
C PHE A 582 11.35 16.69 -18.81
N ASP A 583 11.94 15.65 -18.21
CA ASP A 583 13.06 15.77 -17.25
C ASP A 583 12.74 16.73 -16.09
N ARG A 584 11.51 16.66 -15.58
CA ARG A 584 11.09 17.50 -14.48
C ARG A 584 11.90 17.19 -13.23
N LYS A 585 12.59 18.19 -12.70
CA LYS A 585 13.24 18.11 -11.39
C LYS A 585 12.20 18.34 -10.31
N TYR A 586 12.10 17.44 -9.35
CA TYR A 586 11.11 17.49 -8.28
C TYR A 586 11.55 16.72 -7.04
N GLU A 587 10.90 17.02 -5.94
CA GLU A 587 10.99 16.31 -4.68
C GLU A 587 9.57 15.99 -4.21
N SER A 588 9.33 14.79 -3.74
CA SER A 588 8.07 14.42 -3.08
C SER A 588 8.14 14.63 -1.57
N THR A 589 9.32 14.46 -0.99
CA THR A 589 9.69 14.77 0.39
C THR A 589 10.80 15.81 0.36
N VAL A 590 10.73 16.80 1.25
CA VAL A 590 11.74 17.87 1.31
C VAL A 590 13.16 17.30 1.46
N ARG A 591 14.11 17.82 0.73
CA ARG A 591 15.52 17.43 0.63
C ARG A 591 15.84 16.23 -0.24
N TYR A 592 14.87 15.38 -0.53
CA TYR A 592 15.11 14.14 -1.25
C TYR A 592 14.70 14.27 -2.71
N GLY A 593 15.71 14.38 -3.59
CA GLY A 593 15.52 14.42 -5.02
C GLY A 593 14.96 13.12 -5.58
N GLN A 594 14.23 13.25 -6.66
CA GLN A 594 13.66 12.14 -7.39
C GLN A 594 14.34 11.98 -8.75
N ASP A 595 14.14 10.83 -9.38
CA ASP A 595 14.74 10.51 -10.66
C ASP A 595 14.26 11.49 -11.76
N GLY A 596 15.20 11.88 -12.62
CA GLY A 596 14.92 12.63 -13.83
C GLY A 596 14.38 11.74 -14.94
N ARG A 597 14.55 12.20 -16.19
CA ARG A 597 14.23 11.38 -17.37
C ARG A 597 15.03 10.08 -17.31
N ASN A 598 14.33 8.96 -17.46
CA ASN A 598 14.96 7.65 -17.45
C ASN A 598 14.26 6.70 -18.41
N VAL A 599 14.98 5.70 -18.85
CA VAL A 599 14.52 4.67 -19.79
C VAL A 599 14.62 3.30 -19.15
N TYR A 600 13.74 2.41 -19.57
CA TYR A 600 13.74 1.01 -19.20
C TYR A 600 13.28 0.16 -20.37
N VAL A 601 13.96 -0.94 -20.62
CA VAL A 601 13.63 -1.91 -21.68
C VAL A 601 13.57 -3.29 -21.06
N GLY A 602 12.53 -4.05 -21.37
CA GLY A 602 12.35 -5.39 -20.85
C GLY A 602 11.82 -6.39 -21.86
N LEU A 603 11.98 -7.65 -21.52
CA LEU A 603 11.45 -8.81 -22.24
C LEU A 603 10.66 -9.65 -21.25
N LYS A 604 9.40 -9.89 -21.56
CA LYS A 604 8.51 -10.81 -20.82
C LYS A 604 8.25 -12.06 -21.64
N GLY A 605 8.24 -13.21 -20.97
CA GLY A 605 7.87 -14.48 -21.56
C GLY A 605 6.91 -15.26 -20.69
N SER A 606 5.98 -16.00 -21.32
CA SER A 606 5.02 -16.88 -20.67
C SER A 606 4.84 -18.15 -21.51
N PHE A 607 5.19 -19.33 -20.97
CA PHE A 607 5.22 -20.61 -21.68
C PHE A 607 4.47 -21.72 -20.97
#